data_326a095d8f615bb7c97f6ee4bece27cc
#
_entry.id   326a095d8f615bb7c97f6ee4bece27cc
#
_cell.length_a   1.000
_cell.length_b   1.000
_cell.length_c   1.000
_cell.angle_alpha   90.00
_cell.angle_beta   90.00
_cell.angle_gamma   90.00
#
_symmetry.space_group_name_H-M   'P 1'
#
loop_
_entity.id
_entity.type
_entity.pdbx_description
1 polymer ?
#
loop_
_entity_poly.entity_id
_entity_poly.type
_entity_poly.pdbx_seq_one_letter_code
_entity_poly.pdbx_strand_id
1 'polypeptide(L)'
;MSVDELAREQAILDAAAELLCRIGYNKLTMGDVAEAVALHRGLVYLQFKSKDELVEATVRRELGRYARAWRAHLLADPHAGSVASVYRAMVHTLSRLPLAAAIVARDPDILGKYPAKPGNVFERLANTGTRDFLRAMQAAGTLRPEVDVRTTAYILDALTPAIRRTLPIGDAAPADPERPSADQLLETLADLLERALTPDGADLARGKTLLLDELAHAHAEFDATPNRQEGTLS
;
A
#
# COMPACT_ATOMS: atom_id res chain seq x y z
N MET A 1 21.65 1.06 17.77
CA MET A 1 21.92 0.73 16.36
C MET A 1 22.81 1.82 15.80
N SER A 2 23.96 1.50 15.19
CA SER A 2 24.84 2.49 14.59
C SER A 2 24.26 3.02 13.26
N VAL A 3 24.75 4.17 12.77
CA VAL A 3 24.32 4.74 11.47
C VAL A 3 24.58 3.75 10.33
N ASP A 4 25.73 3.04 10.39
CA ASP A 4 26.10 2.03 9.40
C ASP A 4 25.19 0.80 9.43
N GLU A 5 24.69 0.41 10.61
CA GLU A 5 23.71 -0.69 10.72
C GLU A 5 22.37 -0.31 10.12
N LEU A 6 21.90 0.91 10.36
CA LEU A 6 20.65 1.41 9.76
C LEU A 6 20.76 1.50 8.25
N ALA A 7 21.86 2.04 7.72
CA ALA A 7 22.08 2.14 6.28
C ALA A 7 22.13 0.75 5.62
N ARG A 8 22.75 -0.23 6.28
CA ARG A 8 22.82 -1.62 5.81
C ARG A 8 21.45 -2.28 5.83
N GLU A 9 20.68 -2.11 6.89
CA GLU A 9 19.31 -2.62 6.99
C GLU A 9 18.44 -2.08 5.86
N GLN A 10 18.51 -0.77 5.59
CA GLN A 10 17.75 -0.15 4.50
C GLN A 10 18.16 -0.70 3.14
N ALA A 11 19.47 -0.87 2.88
CA ALA A 11 19.95 -1.46 1.64
C ALA A 11 19.44 -2.90 1.42
N ILE A 12 19.43 -3.71 2.49
CA ILE A 12 18.89 -5.08 2.46
C ILE A 12 17.39 -5.07 2.14
N LEU A 13 16.61 -4.17 2.78
CA LEU A 13 15.18 -4.06 2.54
C LEU A 13 14.87 -3.52 1.13
N ASP A 14 15.68 -2.61 0.58
CA ASP A 14 15.53 -2.12 -0.79
C ASP A 14 15.77 -3.26 -1.80
N ALA A 15 16.86 -4.00 -1.65
CA ALA A 15 17.14 -5.15 -2.50
C ALA A 15 16.05 -6.24 -2.40
N ALA A 16 15.54 -6.51 -1.20
CA ALA A 16 14.44 -7.45 -1.01
C ALA A 16 13.16 -6.98 -1.71
N ALA A 17 12.84 -5.69 -1.67
CA ALA A 17 11.68 -5.13 -2.36
C ALA A 17 11.78 -5.26 -3.88
N GLU A 18 12.94 -4.94 -4.46
CA GLU A 18 13.21 -5.10 -5.90
C GLU A 18 13.14 -6.56 -6.34
N LEU A 19 13.77 -7.46 -5.57
CA LEU A 19 13.76 -8.89 -5.85
C LEU A 19 12.36 -9.49 -5.73
N LEU A 20 11.56 -9.09 -4.74
CA LEU A 20 10.15 -9.52 -4.64
C LEU A 20 9.37 -9.13 -5.89
N CYS A 21 9.51 -7.91 -6.39
CA CYS A 21 8.85 -7.48 -7.61
C CYS A 21 9.34 -8.25 -8.86
N ARG A 22 10.62 -8.63 -8.90
CA ARG A 22 11.25 -9.26 -10.08
C ARG A 22 11.04 -10.76 -10.15
N ILE A 23 11.21 -11.49 -9.05
CA ILE A 23 11.20 -12.96 -9.03
C ILE A 23 10.15 -13.58 -8.09
N GLY A 24 9.48 -12.77 -7.29
CA GLY A 24 8.44 -13.18 -6.35
C GLY A 24 8.96 -13.89 -5.11
N TYR A 25 8.08 -13.94 -4.09
CA TYR A 25 8.38 -14.55 -2.80
C TYR A 25 8.87 -16.01 -2.91
N ASN A 26 8.24 -16.83 -3.78
CA ASN A 26 8.54 -18.25 -3.82
C ASN A 26 10.00 -18.53 -4.23
N LYS A 27 10.55 -17.75 -5.15
CA LYS A 27 11.91 -17.91 -5.69
C LYS A 27 12.96 -17.15 -4.88
N LEU A 28 12.59 -16.06 -4.20
CA LEU A 28 13.51 -15.25 -3.39
C LEU A 28 14.24 -16.10 -2.35
N THR A 29 15.56 -15.90 -2.23
CA THR A 29 16.39 -16.48 -1.16
C THR A 29 17.21 -15.40 -0.44
N MET A 30 17.67 -15.70 0.78
CA MET A 30 18.58 -14.83 1.52
C MET A 30 19.93 -14.63 0.80
N GLY A 31 20.32 -15.59 -0.04
CA GLY A 31 21.51 -15.51 -0.88
C GLY A 31 21.37 -14.46 -1.97
N ASP A 32 20.24 -14.44 -2.68
CA ASP A 32 19.95 -13.45 -3.74
C ASP A 32 20.00 -12.03 -3.19
N VAL A 33 19.47 -11.81 -1.98
CA VAL A 33 19.51 -10.51 -1.31
C VAL A 33 20.94 -10.12 -0.95
N ALA A 34 21.71 -11.05 -0.38
CA ALA A 34 23.11 -10.80 -0.03
C ALA A 34 23.96 -10.42 -1.25
N GLU A 35 23.76 -11.12 -2.38
CA GLU A 35 24.40 -10.83 -3.66
C GLU A 35 24.01 -9.44 -4.18
N ALA A 36 22.73 -9.09 -4.15
CA ALA A 36 22.21 -7.81 -4.62
C ALA A 36 22.81 -6.59 -3.89
N VAL A 37 23.15 -6.76 -2.59
CA VAL A 37 23.74 -5.70 -1.77
C VAL A 37 25.26 -5.85 -1.60
N ALA A 38 25.90 -6.77 -2.34
CA ALA A 38 27.32 -7.09 -2.25
C ALA A 38 27.80 -7.37 -0.80
N LEU A 39 26.99 -8.04 0.00
CA LEU A 39 27.29 -8.43 1.37
C LEU A 39 27.52 -9.93 1.48
N HIS A 40 28.34 -10.32 2.46
CA HIS A 40 28.41 -11.72 2.85
C HIS A 40 27.08 -12.19 3.45
N ARG A 41 26.59 -13.37 3.06
CA ARG A 41 25.29 -13.93 3.50
C ARG A 41 25.10 -13.91 5.03
N GLY A 42 26.19 -14.14 5.78
CA GLY A 42 26.16 -14.07 7.25
C GLY A 42 25.73 -12.71 7.80
N LEU A 43 26.05 -11.60 7.13
CA LEU A 43 25.64 -10.25 7.54
C LEU A 43 24.14 -10.02 7.34
N VAL A 44 23.55 -10.62 6.30
CA VAL A 44 22.08 -10.56 6.10
C VAL A 44 21.38 -11.37 7.19
N TYR A 45 21.90 -12.55 7.56
CA TYR A 45 21.36 -13.36 8.65
C TYR A 45 21.53 -12.76 10.06
N LEU A 46 22.49 -11.86 10.25
CA LEU A 46 22.60 -11.08 11.49
C LEU A 46 21.45 -10.08 11.66
N GLN A 47 20.96 -9.52 10.54
CA GLN A 47 19.85 -8.56 10.55
C GLN A 47 18.48 -9.26 10.56
N PHE A 48 18.32 -10.29 9.74
CA PHE A 48 17.07 -11.02 9.57
C PHE A 48 17.32 -12.53 9.68
N LYS A 49 16.75 -13.17 10.69
CA LYS A 49 17.00 -14.59 11.00
C LYS A 49 16.43 -15.54 9.94
N SER A 50 15.46 -15.09 9.16
CA SER A 50 14.79 -15.88 8.13
C SER A 50 14.32 -15.03 6.97
N LYS A 51 14.04 -15.69 5.84
CA LYS A 51 13.38 -15.06 4.69
C LYS A 51 12.03 -14.45 5.07
N ASP A 52 11.27 -15.10 5.91
CA ASP A 52 9.95 -14.63 6.32
C ASP A 52 10.04 -13.35 7.17
N GLU A 53 11.01 -13.28 8.07
CA GLU A 53 11.30 -12.07 8.83
C GLU A 53 11.74 -10.91 7.93
N LEU A 54 12.61 -11.18 6.96
CA LEU A 54 13.02 -10.19 5.97
C LEU A 54 11.83 -9.69 5.14
N VAL A 55 11.00 -10.61 4.65
CA VAL A 55 9.83 -10.26 3.83
C VAL A 55 8.79 -9.49 4.66
N GLU A 56 8.53 -9.90 5.90
CA GLU A 56 7.65 -9.16 6.82
C GLU A 56 8.13 -7.72 7.04
N ALA A 57 9.42 -7.54 7.32
CA ALA A 57 10.01 -6.21 7.50
C ALA A 57 9.92 -5.37 6.20
N THR A 58 10.18 -5.99 5.05
CA THR A 58 10.07 -5.33 3.74
C THR A 58 8.64 -4.89 3.46
N VAL A 59 7.66 -5.79 3.65
CA VAL A 59 6.23 -5.49 3.42
C VAL A 59 5.75 -4.38 4.34
N ARG A 60 6.09 -4.42 5.64
CA ARG A 60 5.75 -3.35 6.61
C ARG A 60 6.32 -2.00 6.19
N ARG A 61 7.60 -1.97 5.83
CA ARG A 61 8.25 -0.74 5.37
C ARG A 61 7.55 -0.16 4.14
N GLU A 62 7.22 -1.00 3.16
CA GLU A 62 6.55 -0.54 1.93
C GLU A 62 5.12 -0.03 2.22
N LEU A 63 4.39 -0.67 3.12
CA LEU A 63 3.09 -0.16 3.58
C LEU A 63 3.22 1.18 4.33
N GLY A 64 4.25 1.33 5.16
CA GLY A 64 4.56 2.61 5.82
C GLY A 64 4.93 3.71 4.81
N ARG A 65 5.73 3.39 3.77
CA ARG A 65 6.03 4.32 2.66
C ARG A 65 4.75 4.73 1.91
N TYR A 66 3.90 3.77 1.63
CA TYR A 66 2.61 4.00 0.99
C TYR A 66 1.71 4.92 1.84
N ALA A 67 1.53 4.64 3.12
CA ALA A 67 0.72 5.46 4.01
C ALA A 67 1.23 6.91 4.10
N ARG A 68 2.55 7.10 4.21
CA ARG A 68 3.18 8.43 4.22
C ARG A 68 2.96 9.19 2.91
N ALA A 69 3.18 8.55 1.77
CA ALA A 69 3.02 9.17 0.46
C ALA A 69 1.55 9.52 0.19
N TRP A 70 0.63 8.64 0.54
CA TRP A 70 -0.79 8.89 0.44
C TRP A 70 -1.23 10.06 1.33
N ARG A 71 -0.79 10.07 2.59
CA ARG A 71 -1.04 11.18 3.51
C ARG A 71 -0.49 12.51 2.98
N ALA A 72 0.72 12.53 2.45
CA ALA A 72 1.31 13.74 1.88
C ALA A 72 0.48 14.27 0.69
N HIS A 73 -0.02 13.37 -0.17
CA HIS A 73 -0.88 13.73 -1.28
C HIS A 73 -2.21 14.35 -0.80
N LEU A 74 -2.86 13.73 0.18
CA LEU A 74 -4.10 14.27 0.76
C LEU A 74 -3.92 15.62 1.46
N LEU A 75 -2.77 15.83 2.11
CA LEU A 75 -2.46 17.13 2.72
C LEU A 75 -2.29 18.23 1.67
N ALA A 76 -1.66 17.92 0.55
CA ALA A 76 -1.41 18.86 -0.55
C ALA A 76 -2.67 19.18 -1.37
N ASP A 77 -3.67 18.29 -1.38
CA ASP A 77 -4.91 18.50 -2.12
C ASP A 77 -5.90 19.37 -1.30
N PRO A 78 -6.24 20.59 -1.75
CA PRO A 78 -7.21 21.45 -1.06
C PRO A 78 -8.64 20.89 -1.12
N HIS A 79 -8.95 20.02 -2.07
CA HIS A 79 -10.27 19.41 -2.26
C HIS A 79 -10.33 17.95 -1.76
N ALA A 80 -9.31 17.50 -1.02
CA ALA A 80 -9.34 16.18 -0.41
C ALA A 80 -10.49 16.04 0.59
N GLY A 81 -11.04 14.83 0.70
CA GLY A 81 -12.08 14.50 1.69
C GLY A 81 -13.31 13.82 1.10
N SER A 82 -13.42 13.74 -0.23
CA SER A 82 -14.39 12.87 -0.90
C SER A 82 -13.81 11.48 -1.16
N VAL A 83 -14.69 10.50 -1.41
CA VAL A 83 -14.28 9.14 -1.84
C VAL A 83 -13.45 9.19 -3.12
N ALA A 84 -13.81 10.08 -4.05
CA ALA A 84 -13.09 10.27 -5.30
C ALA A 84 -11.66 10.78 -5.09
N SER A 85 -11.48 11.79 -4.25
CA SER A 85 -10.16 12.35 -3.94
C SER A 85 -9.25 11.31 -3.29
N VAL A 86 -9.82 10.51 -2.39
CA VAL A 86 -9.11 9.40 -1.73
C VAL A 86 -8.69 8.35 -2.74
N TYR A 87 -9.59 7.96 -3.63
CA TYR A 87 -9.32 6.95 -4.64
C TYR A 87 -8.23 7.44 -5.61
N ARG A 88 -8.29 8.70 -6.06
CA ARG A 88 -7.27 9.33 -6.89
C ARG A 88 -5.90 9.32 -6.21
N ALA A 89 -5.84 9.78 -4.97
CA ALA A 89 -4.60 9.81 -4.18
C ALA A 89 -4.01 8.42 -3.96
N MET A 90 -4.86 7.43 -3.64
CA MET A 90 -4.46 6.05 -3.46
C MET A 90 -3.84 5.46 -4.72
N VAL A 91 -4.52 5.56 -5.86
CA VAL A 91 -4.04 4.96 -7.12
C VAL A 91 -2.80 5.69 -7.62
N HIS A 92 -2.74 7.02 -7.53
CA HIS A 92 -1.55 7.80 -7.87
C HIS A 92 -0.33 7.36 -7.01
N THR A 93 -0.53 7.15 -5.72
CA THR A 93 0.54 6.68 -4.84
C THR A 93 0.99 5.26 -5.19
N LEU A 94 0.04 4.36 -5.45
CA LEU A 94 0.33 2.96 -5.81
C LEU A 94 1.03 2.83 -7.17
N SER A 95 0.78 3.72 -8.12
CA SER A 95 1.49 3.70 -9.41
C SER A 95 3.00 3.94 -9.29
N ARG A 96 3.43 4.58 -8.21
CA ARG A 96 4.84 4.91 -7.92
C ARG A 96 5.52 3.94 -6.94
N LEU A 97 4.77 3.03 -6.34
CA LEU A 97 5.25 2.08 -5.32
C LEU A 97 4.87 0.65 -5.73
N PRO A 98 5.63 0.01 -6.65
CA PRO A 98 5.25 -1.27 -7.24
C PRO A 98 5.00 -2.39 -6.23
N LEU A 99 5.85 -2.52 -5.20
CA LEU A 99 5.68 -3.55 -4.18
C LEU A 99 4.47 -3.24 -3.28
N ALA A 100 4.26 -1.98 -2.87
CA ALA A 100 3.08 -1.59 -2.12
C ALA A 100 1.79 -1.89 -2.91
N ALA A 101 1.81 -1.63 -4.21
CA ALA A 101 0.69 -1.94 -5.10
C ALA A 101 0.42 -3.47 -5.19
N ALA A 102 1.46 -4.30 -5.26
CA ALA A 102 1.33 -5.75 -5.22
C ALA A 102 0.79 -6.25 -3.87
N ILE A 103 1.21 -5.62 -2.77
CA ILE A 103 0.74 -5.94 -1.42
C ILE A 103 -0.77 -5.63 -1.29
N VAL A 104 -1.19 -4.42 -1.69
CA VAL A 104 -2.60 -4.00 -1.65
C VAL A 104 -3.47 -4.88 -2.54
N ALA A 105 -3.00 -5.23 -3.75
CA ALA A 105 -3.70 -6.11 -4.68
C ALA A 105 -3.64 -7.60 -4.29
N ARG A 106 -2.87 -7.97 -3.25
CA ARG A 106 -2.57 -9.36 -2.88
C ARG A 106 -2.11 -10.19 -4.07
N ASP A 107 -1.19 -9.62 -4.87
CA ASP A 107 -0.70 -10.21 -6.11
C ASP A 107 -0.02 -11.57 -5.86
N PRO A 108 -0.57 -12.68 -6.35
CA PRO A 108 -0.05 -14.02 -6.07
C PRO A 108 1.30 -14.29 -6.76
N ASP A 109 1.62 -13.61 -7.86
CA ASP A 109 2.88 -13.79 -8.57
C ASP A 109 4.05 -13.20 -7.77
N ILE A 110 3.81 -12.09 -7.08
CA ILE A 110 4.80 -11.40 -6.24
C ILE A 110 4.81 -11.97 -4.82
N LEU A 111 3.65 -12.11 -4.19
CA LEU A 111 3.54 -12.52 -2.78
C LEU A 111 3.52 -14.02 -2.57
N GLY A 112 3.21 -14.82 -3.61
CA GLY A 112 3.16 -16.27 -3.52
C GLY A 112 2.30 -16.73 -2.35
N LYS A 113 2.86 -17.65 -1.56
CA LYS A 113 2.20 -18.20 -0.37
C LYS A 113 2.40 -17.37 0.92
N TYR A 114 3.13 -16.25 0.85
CA TYR A 114 3.43 -15.45 2.04
C TYR A 114 2.16 -14.94 2.77
N PRO A 115 1.11 -14.45 2.10
CA PRO A 115 -0.10 -13.97 2.78
C PRO A 115 -0.86 -15.02 3.58
N ALA A 116 -0.67 -16.30 3.27
CA ALA A 116 -1.29 -17.42 4.00
C ALA A 116 -0.52 -17.86 5.26
N LYS A 117 0.65 -17.26 5.52
CA LYS A 117 1.43 -17.59 6.72
C LYS A 117 0.84 -16.91 7.94
N PRO A 118 0.84 -17.58 9.12
CA PRO A 118 0.32 -17.01 10.35
C PRO A 118 1.21 -15.86 10.87
N GLY A 119 0.59 -14.89 11.55
CA GLY A 119 1.26 -13.81 12.26
C GLY A 119 1.83 -12.71 11.37
N ASN A 120 1.52 -12.70 10.06
CA ASN A 120 1.98 -11.68 9.13
C ASN A 120 1.08 -10.42 9.15
N VAL A 121 1.55 -9.38 8.47
CA VAL A 121 0.82 -8.10 8.37
C VAL A 121 -0.56 -8.22 7.73
N PHE A 122 -0.81 -9.22 6.88
CA PHE A 122 -2.11 -9.39 6.20
C PHE A 122 -3.24 -9.79 7.14
N GLU A 123 -2.96 -10.46 8.26
CA GLU A 123 -3.96 -10.75 9.29
C GLU A 123 -4.49 -9.45 9.94
N ARG A 124 -3.61 -8.45 10.09
CA ARG A 124 -3.97 -7.14 10.63
C ARG A 124 -4.70 -6.29 9.60
N LEU A 125 -4.24 -6.29 8.35
CA LEU A 125 -4.90 -5.58 7.23
C LEU A 125 -6.29 -6.12 6.91
N ALA A 126 -6.63 -7.35 7.29
CA ALA A 126 -7.95 -7.93 7.06
C ALA A 126 -9.07 -7.19 7.81
N ASN A 127 -8.72 -6.41 8.84
CA ASN A 127 -9.68 -5.65 9.66
C ASN A 127 -9.95 -4.23 9.14
N THR A 128 -9.20 -3.75 8.14
CA THR A 128 -9.33 -2.39 7.59
C THR A 128 -9.84 -2.49 6.15
N GLY A 129 -11.14 -2.71 5.97
CA GLY A 129 -11.74 -2.92 4.65
C GLY A 129 -12.32 -1.65 4.03
N THR A 130 -12.37 -1.60 2.70
CA THR A 130 -13.02 -0.54 1.91
C THR A 130 -14.45 -0.26 2.40
N ARG A 131 -15.16 -1.31 2.83
CA ARG A 131 -16.52 -1.16 3.37
C ARG A 131 -16.58 -0.32 4.64
N ASP A 132 -15.69 -0.52 5.59
CA ASP A 132 -15.70 0.21 6.85
C ASP A 132 -15.22 1.64 6.65
N PHE A 133 -14.28 1.86 5.76
CA PHE A 133 -13.90 3.17 5.24
C PHE A 133 -15.10 3.91 4.64
N LEU A 134 -15.87 3.30 3.72
CA LEU A 134 -17.04 3.94 3.11
C LEU A 134 -18.13 4.23 4.13
N ARG A 135 -18.32 3.37 5.15
CA ARG A 135 -19.26 3.65 6.27
C ARG A 135 -18.84 4.88 7.07
N ALA A 136 -17.55 5.02 7.36
CA ALA A 136 -17.01 6.19 8.05
C ALA A 136 -17.21 7.47 7.23
N MET A 137 -16.98 7.42 5.92
CA MET A 137 -17.25 8.54 5.00
C MET A 137 -18.74 8.89 4.92
N GLN A 138 -19.64 7.89 4.94
CA GLN A 138 -21.07 8.10 4.97
C GLN A 138 -21.53 8.74 6.29
N ALA A 139 -21.00 8.27 7.42
CA ALA A 139 -21.26 8.86 8.73
C ALA A 139 -20.70 10.29 8.86
N ALA A 140 -19.61 10.60 8.17
CA ALA A 140 -19.04 11.95 8.08
C ALA A 140 -19.83 12.89 7.15
N GLY A 141 -20.79 12.38 6.36
CA GLY A 141 -21.59 13.15 5.40
C GLY A 141 -20.87 13.46 4.08
N THR A 142 -19.76 12.77 3.78
CA THR A 142 -18.98 12.93 2.54
C THR A 142 -19.25 11.83 1.52
N LEU A 143 -20.12 10.89 1.87
CA LEU A 143 -20.69 9.89 0.97
C LEU A 143 -22.22 9.98 1.07
N ARG A 144 -22.91 9.97 -0.09
CA ARG A 144 -24.38 10.04 -0.17
C ARG A 144 -25.01 8.94 0.69
N PRO A 145 -26.08 9.27 1.48
CA PRO A 145 -26.73 8.31 2.39
C PRO A 145 -27.43 7.16 1.66
N GLU A 146 -27.87 7.36 0.40
CA GLU A 146 -28.52 6.36 -0.43
C GLU A 146 -27.56 5.35 -1.06
N VAL A 147 -26.23 5.56 -0.98
CA VAL A 147 -25.24 4.66 -1.55
C VAL A 147 -25.20 3.36 -0.74
N ASP A 148 -25.38 2.23 -1.43
CA ASP A 148 -25.14 0.92 -0.83
C ASP A 148 -23.63 0.70 -0.64
N VAL A 149 -23.16 0.95 0.56
CA VAL A 149 -21.76 0.83 0.96
C VAL A 149 -21.18 -0.56 0.68
N ARG A 150 -21.98 -1.62 0.86
CA ARG A 150 -21.52 -3.00 0.65
C ARG A 150 -21.20 -3.26 -0.82
N THR A 151 -22.13 -2.94 -1.70
CA THR A 151 -21.98 -3.14 -3.14
C THR A 151 -20.89 -2.23 -3.70
N THR A 152 -20.86 -0.96 -3.26
CA THR A 152 -19.83 0.01 -3.69
C THR A 152 -18.43 -0.44 -3.28
N ALA A 153 -18.24 -0.93 -2.05
CA ALA A 153 -16.97 -1.47 -1.60
C ALA A 153 -16.50 -2.63 -2.48
N TYR A 154 -17.40 -3.57 -2.78
CA TYR A 154 -17.08 -4.71 -3.66
C TYR A 154 -16.65 -4.26 -5.06
N ILE A 155 -17.33 -3.26 -5.64
CA ILE A 155 -16.97 -2.69 -6.94
C ILE A 155 -15.58 -2.05 -6.89
N LEU A 156 -15.30 -1.21 -5.89
CA LEU A 156 -14.00 -0.55 -5.75
C LEU A 156 -12.87 -1.54 -5.53
N ASP A 157 -13.08 -2.58 -4.72
CA ASP A 157 -12.10 -3.64 -4.48
C ASP A 157 -11.80 -4.44 -5.76
N ALA A 158 -12.80 -4.66 -6.61
CA ALA A 158 -12.62 -5.32 -7.90
C ALA A 158 -11.95 -4.42 -8.95
N LEU A 159 -12.26 -3.12 -8.95
CA LEU A 159 -11.70 -2.15 -9.91
C LEU A 159 -10.23 -1.83 -9.63
N THR A 160 -9.83 -1.70 -8.37
CA THR A 160 -8.47 -1.28 -8.00
C THR A 160 -7.37 -2.14 -8.64
N PRO A 161 -7.40 -3.49 -8.56
CA PRO A 161 -6.41 -4.33 -9.22
C PRO A 161 -6.48 -4.24 -10.76
N ALA A 162 -7.69 -4.09 -11.33
CA ALA A 162 -7.88 -4.01 -12.77
C ALA A 162 -7.25 -2.73 -13.33
N ILE A 163 -7.54 -1.58 -12.71
CA ILE A 163 -6.97 -0.29 -13.08
C ILE A 163 -5.45 -0.33 -12.96
N ARG A 164 -4.92 -0.87 -11.86
CA ARG A 164 -3.48 -1.00 -11.67
C ARG A 164 -2.79 -1.77 -12.80
N ARG A 165 -3.39 -2.86 -13.28
CA ARG A 165 -2.84 -3.64 -14.41
C ARG A 165 -2.87 -2.89 -15.73
N THR A 166 -3.78 -1.94 -15.89
CA THR A 166 -3.89 -1.13 -17.09
C THR A 166 -3.01 0.13 -17.07
N LEU A 167 -2.60 0.57 -15.88
CA LEU A 167 -1.69 1.69 -15.73
C LEU A 167 -0.25 1.25 -16.04
N PRO A 168 0.48 1.96 -16.93
CA PRO A 168 1.89 1.69 -17.14
C PRO A 168 2.66 1.93 -15.85
N ILE A 169 3.63 1.06 -15.56
CA ILE A 169 4.59 1.27 -14.46
C ILE A 169 5.71 2.14 -15.04
N GLY A 170 5.85 3.36 -14.51
CA GLY A 170 6.83 4.34 -14.98
C GLY A 170 6.32 5.20 -16.15
N ASP A 171 7.21 6.09 -16.65
CA ASP A 171 6.92 7.09 -17.68
C ASP A 171 6.87 6.52 -19.14
N ALA A 172 6.63 5.24 -19.30
CA ALA A 172 6.53 4.64 -20.63
C ALA A 172 5.28 5.15 -21.35
N ALA A 173 5.49 5.80 -22.49
CA ALA A 173 4.40 6.23 -23.37
C ALA A 173 3.59 5.00 -23.84
N PRO A 174 2.25 5.11 -23.92
CA PRO A 174 1.43 4.01 -24.40
C PRO A 174 1.81 3.63 -25.83
N ALA A 175 1.91 2.33 -26.09
CA ALA A 175 2.22 1.80 -27.42
C ALA A 175 1.11 2.08 -28.44
N ASP A 176 -0.09 2.41 -27.97
CA ASP A 176 -1.26 2.74 -28.78
C ASP A 176 -1.65 4.21 -28.53
N PRO A 177 -1.63 5.08 -29.57
CA PRO A 177 -1.97 6.49 -29.43
C PRO A 177 -3.44 6.75 -29.03
N GLU A 178 -4.34 5.82 -29.31
CA GLU A 178 -5.77 5.91 -28.93
C GLU A 178 -6.03 5.47 -27.49
N ARG A 179 -5.05 4.84 -26.85
CA ARG A 179 -5.18 4.42 -25.46
C ARG A 179 -5.07 5.62 -24.53
N PRO A 180 -6.05 5.85 -23.63
CA PRO A 180 -5.96 6.92 -22.64
C PRO A 180 -4.72 6.79 -21.77
N SER A 181 -4.11 7.93 -21.41
CA SER A 181 -3.02 7.95 -20.45
C SER A 181 -3.51 7.50 -19.05
N ALA A 182 -2.57 7.11 -18.18
CA ALA A 182 -2.88 6.77 -16.81
C ALA A 182 -3.62 7.91 -16.09
N ASP A 183 -3.16 9.14 -16.26
CA ASP A 183 -3.77 10.33 -15.66
C ASP A 183 -5.19 10.56 -16.17
N GLN A 184 -5.42 10.42 -17.48
CA GLN A 184 -6.76 10.53 -18.06
C GLN A 184 -7.74 9.48 -17.51
N LEU A 185 -7.29 8.24 -17.35
CA LEU A 185 -8.11 7.18 -16.76
C LEU A 185 -8.46 7.49 -15.31
N LEU A 186 -7.48 7.95 -14.52
CA LEU A 186 -7.67 8.28 -13.11
C LEU A 186 -8.57 9.48 -12.91
N GLU A 187 -8.36 10.55 -13.67
CA GLU A 187 -9.20 11.75 -13.58
C GLU A 187 -10.64 11.47 -14.00
N THR A 188 -10.85 10.73 -15.11
CA THR A 188 -12.19 10.35 -15.54
C THR A 188 -12.90 9.50 -14.48
N LEU A 189 -12.20 8.52 -13.90
CA LEU A 189 -12.78 7.69 -12.84
C LEU A 189 -13.09 8.51 -11.59
N ALA A 190 -12.19 9.40 -11.18
CA ALA A 190 -12.42 10.27 -10.04
C ALA A 190 -13.65 11.16 -10.26
N ASP A 191 -13.82 11.74 -11.45
CA ASP A 191 -15.00 12.51 -11.80
C ASP A 191 -16.30 11.70 -11.73
N LEU A 192 -16.27 10.45 -12.21
CA LEU A 192 -17.42 9.56 -12.12
C LEU A 192 -17.76 9.24 -10.67
N LEU A 193 -16.76 8.93 -9.84
CA LEU A 193 -16.95 8.66 -8.41
C LEU A 193 -17.44 9.90 -7.67
N GLU A 194 -16.90 11.09 -7.97
CA GLU A 194 -17.33 12.34 -7.34
C GLU A 194 -18.82 12.60 -7.58
N ARG A 195 -19.26 12.54 -8.85
CA ARG A 195 -20.66 12.76 -9.22
C ARG A 195 -21.61 11.72 -8.65
N ALA A 196 -21.17 10.46 -8.58
CA ALA A 196 -22.03 9.38 -8.10
C ALA A 196 -22.10 9.30 -6.56
N LEU A 197 -20.99 9.62 -5.88
CA LEU A 197 -20.83 9.28 -4.47
C LEU A 197 -20.87 10.49 -3.53
N THR A 198 -20.40 11.67 -3.97
CA THR A 198 -20.28 12.83 -3.10
C THR A 198 -21.59 13.65 -3.07
N PRO A 199 -22.17 13.95 -1.88
CA PRO A 199 -23.34 14.81 -1.78
C PRO A 199 -23.02 16.24 -2.18
N ASP A 200 -24.01 16.94 -2.73
CA ASP A 200 -23.88 18.37 -3.00
C ASP A 200 -23.72 19.14 -1.68
N GLY A 201 -22.71 20.00 -1.59
CA GLY A 201 -22.41 20.76 -0.38
C GLY A 201 -21.78 19.94 0.76
N ALA A 202 -21.21 18.78 0.48
CA ALA A 202 -20.50 17.98 1.48
C ALA A 202 -19.38 18.77 2.17
N ASP A 203 -19.26 18.61 3.49
CA ASP A 203 -18.12 19.13 4.25
C ASP A 203 -16.88 18.25 4.05
N LEU A 204 -16.13 18.51 2.97
CA LEU A 204 -14.94 17.76 2.62
C LEU A 204 -13.82 17.90 3.68
N ALA A 205 -13.80 18.99 4.45
CA ALA A 205 -12.80 19.17 5.51
C ALA A 205 -12.96 18.09 6.60
N ARG A 206 -14.20 17.73 6.92
CA ARG A 206 -14.48 16.63 7.85
C ARG A 206 -14.04 15.28 7.32
N GLY A 207 -14.30 15.00 6.04
CA GLY A 207 -13.80 13.79 5.38
C GLY A 207 -12.28 13.73 5.34
N LYS A 208 -11.62 14.85 5.04
CA LYS A 208 -10.16 14.95 5.05
C LYS A 208 -9.55 14.65 6.43
N THR A 209 -10.15 15.20 7.50
CA THR A 209 -9.71 14.94 8.88
C THR A 209 -9.80 13.45 9.21
N LEU A 210 -10.94 12.82 8.95
CA LEU A 210 -11.16 11.40 9.18
C LEU A 210 -10.10 10.54 8.47
N LEU A 211 -9.81 10.84 7.21
CA LEU A 211 -8.81 10.12 6.43
C LEU A 211 -7.40 10.26 6.97
N LEU A 212 -7.03 11.47 7.37
CA LEU A 212 -5.71 11.72 7.94
C LEU A 212 -5.50 11.00 9.27
N ASP A 213 -6.56 10.90 10.08
CA ASP A 213 -6.55 10.15 11.33
C ASP A 213 -6.42 8.64 11.09
N GLU A 214 -7.19 8.07 10.15
CA GLU A 214 -7.08 6.66 9.76
C GLU A 214 -5.68 6.31 9.23
N LEU A 215 -5.11 7.17 8.36
CA LEU A 215 -3.76 6.96 7.86
C LEU A 215 -2.68 7.10 8.93
N ALA A 216 -2.90 7.96 9.93
CA ALA A 216 -1.98 8.10 11.06
C ALA A 216 -1.99 6.83 11.93
N HIS A 217 -3.17 6.25 12.18
CA HIS A 217 -3.29 4.99 12.91
C HIS A 217 -2.64 3.83 12.15
N ALA A 218 -2.94 3.68 10.86
CA ALA A 218 -2.33 2.66 10.01
C ALA A 218 -0.80 2.79 9.98
N HIS A 219 -0.28 4.01 9.90
CA HIS A 219 1.17 4.24 9.93
C HIS A 219 1.81 3.80 11.26
N ALA A 220 1.18 4.15 12.38
CA ALA A 220 1.68 3.75 13.71
C ALA A 220 1.72 2.23 13.88
N GLU A 221 0.74 1.51 13.33
CA GLU A 221 0.70 0.04 13.34
C GLU A 221 1.83 -0.59 12.49
N PHE A 222 2.22 0.02 11.37
CA PHE A 222 3.29 -0.46 10.51
C PHE A 222 4.68 -0.15 11.06
N ASP A 223 4.83 0.98 11.76
CA ASP A 223 6.10 1.37 12.39
C ASP A 223 6.34 0.66 13.74
N ALA A 224 5.29 0.13 14.39
CA ALA A 224 5.43 -0.67 15.59
C ALA A 224 6.22 -1.95 15.28
N THR A 225 7.50 -1.95 15.63
CA THR A 225 8.36 -3.13 15.53
C THR A 225 7.73 -4.27 16.34
N PRO A 226 7.55 -5.49 15.79
CA PRO A 226 7.12 -6.58 16.61
C PRO A 226 8.12 -6.74 17.75
N ASN A 227 7.59 -6.70 18.97
CA ASN A 227 8.37 -6.87 20.19
C ASN A 227 9.29 -8.09 20.02
N ARG A 228 10.61 -7.85 19.90
CA ARG A 228 11.60 -8.93 19.94
C ARG A 228 11.38 -9.59 21.30
N GLN A 229 10.69 -10.73 21.33
CA GLN A 229 10.62 -11.55 22.51
C GLN A 229 12.07 -11.84 22.89
N GLU A 230 12.53 -11.20 23.95
CA GLU A 230 13.73 -11.58 24.67
C GLU A 230 13.50 -13.03 25.07
N GLY A 231 14.19 -13.93 24.37
CA GLY A 231 14.24 -15.32 24.73
C GLY A 231 14.78 -15.41 26.16
N THR A 232 13.92 -15.58 27.10
CA THR A 232 14.28 -15.96 28.48
C THR A 232 15.00 -17.29 28.38
N LEU A 233 16.31 -17.23 28.44
CA LEU A 233 17.14 -18.39 28.74
C LEU A 233 16.80 -18.83 30.17
N SER A 234 16.22 -19.99 30.31
CA SER A 234 16.19 -20.79 31.52
C SER A 234 16.85 -22.12 31.23
#